data_11b469d183e89044c968644268d297c8
#
_entry.id   11b469d183e89044c968644268d297c8
#
_cell.length_a   1.000
_cell.length_b   1.000
_cell.length_c   1.000
_cell.angle_alpha   90.00
_cell.angle_beta   90.00
_cell.angle_gamma   90.00
#
_symmetry.space_group_name_H-M   'P 1'
#
loop_
_entity.id
_entity.type
_entity.pdbx_description
1 polymer ?
#
loop_
_entity_poly.entity_id
_entity_poly.type
_entity_poly.pdbx_seq_one_letter_code
_entity_poly.pdbx_strand_id
1 'polypeptide(L)'
;GLAVQRSTFLFWENKSIEPRTQALSWQDSRAHSIIKDFEPHQNQIKRISGTPLSAHFGGPKFLHCLIEDRTLKQEVLSGNILFGPLSAFLTHALTGTPAVDESIACRSLLFNLSTGKWSEKLLDLFQVPRSSLPELVPIKHSFGTIVPGNIQLQCVVGDQQAALIGQGGRKIGT
;
A
#
# COMPACT_ATOMS: atom_id res chain seq x y z
N GLY A 1 -11.04 -13.33 -8.15
CA GLY A 1 -10.06 -12.24 -8.09
C GLY A 1 -10.67 -10.92 -7.67
N LEU A 2 -9.81 -10.01 -7.22
CA LEU A 2 -10.17 -8.62 -6.90
C LEU A 2 -9.37 -7.67 -7.79
N ALA A 3 -10.04 -6.68 -8.37
CA ALA A 3 -9.40 -5.52 -8.98
C ALA A 3 -9.65 -4.31 -8.07
N VAL A 4 -8.58 -3.67 -7.61
CA VAL A 4 -8.67 -2.64 -6.56
C VAL A 4 -7.95 -1.36 -7.01
N GLN A 5 -8.54 -0.21 -6.71
CA GLN A 5 -7.91 1.09 -6.97
C GLN A 5 -6.58 1.21 -6.23
N ARG A 6 -5.59 1.81 -6.89
CA ARG A 6 -4.25 2.04 -6.33
C ARG A 6 -4.18 3.37 -5.60
N SER A 7 -3.12 3.56 -4.81
CA SER A 7 -2.82 4.82 -4.09
C SER A 7 -3.87 5.26 -3.06
N THR A 8 -4.81 4.39 -2.70
CA THR A 8 -5.71 4.58 -1.56
C THR A 8 -5.19 3.77 -0.40
N PHE A 9 -4.93 4.43 0.73
CA PHE A 9 -4.28 3.85 1.91
C PHE A 9 -5.11 4.10 3.16
N LEU A 10 -4.95 3.23 4.17
CA LEU A 10 -5.57 3.42 5.48
C LEU A 10 -4.74 2.77 6.58
N PHE A 11 -5.07 3.11 7.81
CA PHE A 11 -4.60 2.44 9.02
C PHE A 11 -5.74 1.60 9.58
N TRP A 12 -5.43 0.40 10.10
CA TRP A 12 -6.42 -0.47 10.74
C TRP A 12 -5.78 -1.35 11.81
N GLU A 13 -6.58 -1.81 12.75
CA GLU A 13 -6.13 -2.70 13.81
C GLU A 13 -5.82 -4.10 13.28
N ASN A 14 -4.68 -4.64 13.69
CA ASN A 14 -4.22 -5.94 13.21
C ASN A 14 -5.12 -7.11 13.67
N LYS A 15 -5.72 -7.02 14.86
CA LYS A 15 -6.53 -8.10 15.42
C LYS A 15 -8.01 -8.00 15.11
N SER A 16 -8.59 -6.82 15.30
CA SER A 16 -10.03 -6.58 15.11
C SER A 16 -10.39 -6.27 13.66
N ILE A 17 -9.39 -5.89 12.85
CA ILE A 17 -9.55 -5.43 11.45
C ILE A 17 -10.41 -4.15 11.36
N GLU A 18 -10.58 -3.44 12.47
CA GLU A 18 -11.32 -2.18 12.47
C GLU A 18 -10.48 -1.05 11.86
N PRO A 19 -11.04 -0.27 10.92
CA PRO A 19 -10.36 0.91 10.39
C PRO A 19 -10.06 1.92 11.50
N ARG A 20 -8.80 2.31 11.64
CA ARG A 20 -8.37 3.34 12.59
C ARG A 20 -8.45 4.75 11.98
N THR A 21 -8.48 4.83 10.65
CA THR A 21 -8.67 6.06 9.89
C THR A 21 -9.66 5.84 8.75
N GLN A 22 -10.18 6.94 8.21
CA GLN A 22 -10.82 6.88 6.91
C GLN A 22 -9.79 6.50 5.85
N ALA A 23 -10.25 5.90 4.74
CA ALA A 23 -9.41 5.59 3.60
C ALA A 23 -8.92 6.90 2.94
N LEU A 24 -7.60 7.08 2.90
CA LEU A 24 -6.93 8.21 2.26
C LEU A 24 -6.94 7.97 0.75
N SER A 25 -7.92 8.52 0.07
CA SER A 25 -8.15 8.34 -1.37
C SER A 25 -6.88 8.63 -2.20
N TRP A 26 -6.81 8.04 -3.39
CA TRP A 26 -5.77 8.36 -4.37
C TRP A 26 -5.74 9.83 -4.79
N GLN A 27 -6.85 10.56 -4.64
CA GLN A 27 -6.95 12.00 -4.87
C GLN A 27 -6.49 12.84 -3.67
N ASP A 28 -6.35 12.23 -2.50
CA ASP A 28 -5.98 12.92 -1.27
C ASP A 28 -4.53 13.42 -1.35
N SER A 29 -4.38 14.72 -1.20
CA SER A 29 -3.09 15.43 -1.28
C SER A 29 -2.65 16.05 0.05
N ARG A 30 -3.26 15.66 1.19
CA ARG A 30 -2.96 16.24 2.52
C ARG A 30 -1.47 16.26 2.89
N ALA A 31 -0.71 15.27 2.41
CA ALA A 31 0.72 15.19 2.63
C ALA A 31 1.53 16.22 1.80
N HIS A 32 0.86 17.12 1.05
CA HIS A 32 1.56 18.15 0.27
C HIS A 32 2.40 19.09 1.17
N SER A 33 1.93 19.32 2.38
CA SER A 33 2.63 20.17 3.36
C SER A 33 4.06 19.69 3.68
N ILE A 34 4.31 18.38 3.64
CA ILE A 34 5.61 17.79 3.99
C ILE A 34 6.47 17.44 2.77
N ILE A 35 5.94 17.53 1.55
CA ILE A 35 6.68 17.09 0.33
C ILE A 35 7.99 17.85 0.15
N LYS A 36 8.02 19.14 0.46
CA LYS A 36 9.23 19.98 0.32
C LYS A 36 10.42 19.45 1.11
N ASP A 37 10.17 18.87 2.26
CA ASP A 37 11.22 18.31 3.13
C ASP A 37 11.91 17.09 2.48
N PHE A 38 11.25 16.46 1.51
CA PHE A 38 11.75 15.29 0.79
C PHE A 38 12.29 15.59 -0.61
N GLU A 39 12.21 16.83 -1.10
CA GLU A 39 12.76 17.22 -2.39
C GLU A 39 14.26 16.86 -2.55
N PRO A 40 15.12 17.03 -1.53
CA PRO A 40 16.53 16.61 -1.62
C PRO A 40 16.68 15.10 -1.90
N HIS A 41 15.71 14.30 -1.55
CA HIS A 41 15.69 12.84 -1.73
C HIS A 41 14.95 12.36 -2.98
N GLN A 42 14.36 13.26 -3.78
CA GLN A 42 13.48 12.90 -4.90
C GLN A 42 14.14 11.96 -5.93
N ASN A 43 15.42 12.18 -6.23
CA ASN A 43 16.14 11.33 -7.19
C ASN A 43 16.40 9.92 -6.63
N GLN A 44 16.66 9.82 -5.33
CA GLN A 44 16.81 8.53 -4.65
C GLN A 44 15.49 7.78 -4.59
N ILE A 45 14.40 8.47 -4.21
CA ILE A 45 13.04 7.92 -4.18
C ILE A 45 12.68 7.37 -5.55
N LYS A 46 12.82 8.18 -6.61
CA LYS A 46 12.51 7.78 -7.99
C LYS A 46 13.34 6.59 -8.45
N ARG A 47 14.63 6.55 -8.12
CA ARG A 47 15.52 5.44 -8.51
C ARG A 47 15.14 4.12 -7.84
N ILE A 48 14.69 4.14 -6.58
CA ILE A 48 14.31 2.92 -5.84
C ILE A 48 12.89 2.49 -6.20
N SER A 49 11.94 3.42 -6.17
CA SER A 49 10.51 3.11 -6.34
C SER A 49 10.03 3.09 -7.79
N GLY A 50 10.81 3.63 -8.73
CA GLY A 50 10.38 3.86 -10.12
C GLY A 50 9.34 4.99 -10.26
N THR A 51 9.00 5.70 -9.17
CA THR A 51 7.89 6.65 -9.10
C THR A 51 8.39 8.00 -8.58
N PRO A 52 7.97 9.13 -9.15
CA PRO A 52 8.36 10.44 -8.65
C PRO A 52 7.76 10.72 -7.27
N LEU A 53 8.42 11.55 -6.47
CA LEU A 53 7.91 12.02 -5.19
C LEU A 53 6.57 12.75 -5.38
N SER A 54 5.56 12.37 -4.61
CA SER A 54 4.23 13.01 -4.64
C SER A 54 3.45 12.73 -3.35
N ALA A 55 2.64 13.70 -2.93
CA ALA A 55 1.74 13.61 -1.79
C ALA A 55 0.65 12.52 -1.91
N HIS A 56 0.38 12.06 -3.12
CA HIS A 56 -0.68 11.07 -3.39
C HIS A 56 -0.31 9.64 -2.96
N PHE A 57 0.97 9.37 -2.67
CA PHE A 57 1.47 8.03 -2.38
C PHE A 57 1.53 7.69 -0.89
N GLY A 58 1.71 6.40 -0.58
CA GLY A 58 1.57 5.86 0.77
C GLY A 58 2.56 6.43 1.79
N GLY A 59 3.87 6.47 1.49
CA GLY A 59 4.89 6.92 2.43
C GLY A 59 4.65 8.34 2.96
N PRO A 60 4.47 9.36 2.08
CA PRO A 60 4.09 10.70 2.52
C PRO A 60 2.79 10.74 3.32
N LYS A 61 1.74 10.01 2.90
CA LYS A 61 0.47 9.95 3.65
C LYS A 61 0.65 9.35 5.04
N PHE A 62 1.44 8.27 5.14
CA PHE A 62 1.76 7.66 6.41
C PHE A 62 2.38 8.67 7.38
N LEU A 63 3.47 9.30 6.95
CA LEU A 63 4.19 10.24 7.81
C LEU A 63 3.35 11.45 8.20
N HIS A 64 2.58 12.02 7.25
CA HIS A 64 1.67 13.12 7.53
C HIS A 64 0.66 12.75 8.64
N CYS A 65 0.03 11.58 8.55
CA CYS A 65 -0.94 11.15 9.57
C CYS A 65 -0.28 10.99 10.95
N LEU A 66 0.96 10.50 11.03
CA LEU A 66 1.67 10.36 12.30
C LEU A 66 2.13 11.70 12.89
N ILE A 67 2.34 12.71 12.06
CA ILE A 67 2.62 14.08 12.51
C ILE A 67 1.37 14.70 13.14
N GLU A 68 0.21 14.52 12.50
CA GLU A 68 -1.06 15.12 12.91
C GLU A 68 -1.70 14.39 14.12
N ASP A 69 -1.51 13.06 14.23
CA ASP A 69 -2.13 12.24 15.29
C ASP A 69 -1.06 11.50 16.12
N ARG A 70 -0.76 12.05 17.30
CA ARG A 70 0.21 11.46 18.24
C ARG A 70 -0.26 10.13 18.81
N THR A 71 -1.58 9.94 18.96
CA THR A 71 -2.15 8.68 19.46
C THR A 71 -1.96 7.59 18.42
N LEU A 72 -2.29 7.87 17.15
CA LEU A 72 -2.04 6.96 16.04
C LEU A 72 -0.54 6.58 15.95
N LYS A 73 0.35 7.56 16.14
CA LYS A 73 1.80 7.29 16.15
C LYS A 73 2.19 6.28 17.23
N GLN A 74 1.68 6.44 18.45
CA GLN A 74 1.96 5.50 19.55
C GLN A 74 1.40 4.10 19.26
N GLU A 75 0.19 4.01 18.75
CA GLU A 75 -0.46 2.76 18.37
C GLU A 75 0.29 2.03 17.26
N VAL A 76 0.78 2.74 16.24
CA VAL A 76 1.64 2.17 15.18
C VAL A 76 2.95 1.63 15.75
N LEU A 77 3.61 2.40 16.62
CA LEU A 77 4.88 1.99 17.24
C LEU A 77 4.71 0.81 18.21
N SER A 78 3.54 0.63 18.80
CA SER A 78 3.22 -0.55 19.61
C SER A 78 3.03 -1.84 18.81
N GLY A 79 2.96 -1.75 17.46
CA GLY A 79 2.77 -2.88 16.56
C GLY A 79 1.32 -3.36 16.43
N ASN A 80 0.35 -2.64 16.98
CA ASN A 80 -1.06 -3.02 16.92
C ASN A 80 -1.76 -2.56 15.63
N ILE A 81 -1.20 -1.56 14.95
CA ILE A 81 -1.79 -0.95 13.76
C ILE A 81 -1.01 -1.35 12.51
N LEU A 82 -1.75 -1.79 11.51
CA LEU A 82 -1.26 -1.97 10.15
C LEU A 82 -1.52 -0.72 9.32
N PHE A 83 -0.65 -0.50 8.33
CA PHE A 83 -0.79 0.51 7.30
C PHE A 83 -0.60 -0.13 5.92
N GLY A 84 -1.49 0.15 5.01
CA GLY A 84 -1.36 -0.40 3.66
C GLY A 84 -2.38 0.15 2.68
N PRO A 85 -2.26 -0.28 1.42
CA PRO A 85 -3.27 0.03 0.42
C PRO A 85 -4.59 -0.67 0.75
N LEU A 86 -5.68 -0.12 0.20
CA LEU A 86 -7.03 -0.65 0.37
C LEU A 86 -7.11 -2.15 0.05
N SER A 87 -6.35 -2.65 -0.92
CA SER A 87 -6.29 -4.08 -1.24
C SER A 87 -5.82 -4.94 -0.07
N ALA A 88 -4.82 -4.47 0.69
CA ALA A 88 -4.30 -5.21 1.83
C ALA A 88 -5.31 -5.26 3.00
N PHE A 89 -6.04 -4.18 3.22
CA PHE A 89 -7.17 -4.17 4.15
C PHE A 89 -8.26 -5.16 3.72
N LEU A 90 -8.62 -5.16 2.43
CA LEU A 90 -9.63 -6.07 1.89
C LEU A 90 -9.20 -7.54 1.97
N THR A 91 -7.93 -7.87 1.65
CA THR A 91 -7.44 -9.24 1.81
C THR A 91 -7.49 -9.66 3.27
N HIS A 92 -7.09 -8.80 4.20
CA HIS A 92 -7.19 -9.07 5.64
C HIS A 92 -8.64 -9.30 6.08
N ALA A 93 -9.56 -8.42 5.71
CA ALA A 93 -10.97 -8.51 6.08
C ALA A 93 -11.66 -9.75 5.50
N LEU A 94 -11.27 -10.18 4.30
CA LEU A 94 -11.90 -11.29 3.59
C LEU A 94 -11.30 -12.66 3.94
N THR A 95 -10.00 -12.72 4.25
CA THR A 95 -9.26 -13.98 4.37
C THR A 95 -8.47 -14.13 5.67
N GLY A 96 -8.43 -13.09 6.50
CA GLY A 96 -7.65 -13.06 7.74
C GLY A 96 -6.15 -12.79 7.56
N THR A 97 -5.67 -12.54 6.33
CA THR A 97 -4.25 -12.30 6.05
C THR A 97 -4.05 -10.99 5.27
N PRO A 98 -3.32 -10.00 5.83
CA PRO A 98 -3.04 -8.75 5.14
C PRO A 98 -1.93 -8.95 4.10
N ALA A 99 -2.29 -8.95 2.82
CA ALA A 99 -1.36 -9.15 1.73
C ALA A 99 -1.59 -8.13 0.60
N VAL A 100 -0.52 -7.75 -0.08
CA VAL A 100 -0.56 -6.81 -1.20
C VAL A 100 0.34 -7.28 -2.34
N ASP A 101 -0.14 -7.16 -3.56
CA ASP A 101 0.62 -7.45 -4.76
C ASP A 101 1.50 -6.27 -5.19
N GLU A 102 2.49 -6.57 -6.02
CA GLU A 102 3.47 -5.59 -6.51
C GLU A 102 2.87 -4.47 -7.36
N SER A 103 1.76 -4.74 -8.11
CA SER A 103 1.12 -3.75 -8.97
C SER A 103 0.47 -2.61 -8.17
N ILE A 104 0.12 -2.88 -6.92
CA ILE A 104 -0.44 -1.92 -5.97
C ILE A 104 0.64 -1.38 -5.04
N ALA A 105 1.54 -2.25 -4.52
CA ALA A 105 2.62 -1.86 -3.61
C ALA A 105 3.55 -0.81 -4.22
N CYS A 106 3.81 -0.85 -5.54
CA CYS A 106 4.66 0.13 -6.23
C CYS A 106 4.13 1.58 -6.13
N ARG A 107 2.86 1.79 -5.77
CA ARG A 107 2.26 3.13 -5.57
C ARG A 107 2.39 3.64 -4.13
N SER A 108 3.14 2.96 -3.30
CA SER A 108 3.37 3.37 -1.91
C SER A 108 4.53 4.35 -1.70
N LEU A 109 5.50 4.44 -2.61
CA LEU A 109 6.85 4.99 -2.41
C LEU A 109 7.65 4.26 -1.31
N LEU A 110 7.27 3.02 -0.97
CA LEU A 110 7.96 2.18 0.01
C LEU A 110 8.54 0.91 -0.63
N PHE A 111 8.12 0.62 -1.86
CA PHE A 111 8.47 -0.57 -2.61
C PHE A 111 9.72 -0.34 -3.47
N ASN A 112 10.64 -1.31 -3.47
CA ASN A 112 11.81 -1.29 -4.35
C ASN A 112 11.51 -2.09 -5.63
N LEU A 113 11.38 -1.37 -6.74
CA LEU A 113 11.01 -1.95 -8.03
C LEU A 113 12.04 -2.97 -8.56
N SER A 114 13.32 -2.79 -8.23
CA SER A 114 14.38 -3.69 -8.72
C SER A 114 14.46 -5.01 -7.95
N THR A 115 14.07 -5.02 -6.67
CA THR A 115 14.18 -6.21 -5.81
C THR A 115 12.85 -6.89 -5.55
N GLY A 116 11.72 -6.24 -5.85
CA GLY A 116 10.39 -6.73 -5.52
C GLY A 116 10.09 -6.78 -4.02
N LYS A 117 10.75 -5.94 -3.21
CA LYS A 117 10.63 -5.95 -1.73
C LYS A 117 10.32 -4.56 -1.20
N TRP A 118 9.85 -4.49 0.04
CA TRP A 118 9.84 -3.23 0.78
C TRP A 118 11.27 -2.72 0.93
N SER A 119 11.49 -1.43 0.74
CA SER A 119 12.81 -0.81 0.78
C SER A 119 13.11 -0.24 2.15
N GLU A 120 14.05 -0.83 2.89
CA GLU A 120 14.45 -0.31 4.21
C GLU A 120 14.80 1.18 4.13
N LYS A 121 15.51 1.62 3.08
CA LYS A 121 15.86 3.03 2.88
C LYS A 121 14.65 3.96 2.74
N LEU A 122 13.57 3.50 2.09
CA LEU A 122 12.35 4.30 1.95
C LEU A 122 11.49 4.18 3.22
N LEU A 123 11.49 3.03 3.89
CA LEU A 123 10.85 2.86 5.19
C LEU A 123 11.45 3.81 6.23
N ASP A 124 12.77 3.86 6.33
CA ASP A 124 13.49 4.78 7.23
C ASP A 124 13.17 6.25 6.88
N LEU A 125 13.21 6.59 5.60
CA LEU A 125 12.96 7.95 5.11
C LEU A 125 11.56 8.45 5.51
N PHE A 126 10.53 7.62 5.37
CA PHE A 126 9.15 7.96 5.72
C PHE A 126 8.76 7.49 7.12
N GLN A 127 9.71 7.00 7.92
CA GLN A 127 9.52 6.53 9.30
C GLN A 127 8.44 5.43 9.43
N VAL A 128 8.36 4.54 8.45
CA VAL A 128 7.38 3.44 8.42
C VAL A 128 7.97 2.19 9.07
N PRO A 129 7.44 1.72 10.22
CA PRO A 129 7.88 0.47 10.80
C PRO A 129 7.57 -0.71 9.86
N ARG A 130 8.55 -1.58 9.62
CA ARG A 130 8.35 -2.77 8.77
C ARG A 130 7.19 -3.65 9.26
N SER A 131 7.00 -3.72 10.57
CA SER A 131 5.93 -4.50 11.22
C SER A 131 4.52 -3.97 10.95
N SER A 132 4.37 -2.71 10.52
CA SER A 132 3.06 -2.14 10.18
C SER A 132 2.63 -2.43 8.74
N LEU A 133 3.49 -3.04 7.93
CA LEU A 133 3.20 -3.28 6.52
C LEU A 133 2.68 -4.70 6.26
N PRO A 134 1.77 -4.86 5.27
CA PRO A 134 1.31 -6.16 4.81
C PRO A 134 2.42 -6.97 4.15
N GLU A 135 2.19 -8.27 4.00
CA GLU A 135 3.07 -9.14 3.22
C GLU A 135 3.01 -8.79 1.73
N LEU A 136 4.18 -8.82 1.08
CA LEU A 136 4.27 -8.68 -0.38
C LEU A 136 4.14 -10.05 -1.03
N VAL A 137 3.19 -10.17 -1.94
CA VAL A 137 2.90 -11.43 -2.64
C VAL A 137 2.78 -11.19 -4.15
N PRO A 138 2.95 -12.22 -4.98
CA PRO A 138 2.65 -12.11 -6.42
C PRO A 138 1.17 -11.81 -6.69
N ILE A 139 0.86 -11.21 -7.85
CA ILE A 139 -0.53 -10.96 -8.30
C ILE A 139 -1.37 -12.24 -8.26
N LYS A 140 -0.83 -13.35 -8.74
CA LYS A 140 -1.42 -14.69 -8.64
C LYS A 140 -0.87 -15.39 -7.41
N HIS A 141 -1.67 -15.41 -6.35
CA HIS A 141 -1.33 -15.95 -5.05
C HIS A 141 -2.56 -16.55 -4.37
N SER A 142 -2.38 -17.55 -3.51
CA SER A 142 -3.46 -18.07 -2.68
C SER A 142 -3.64 -17.17 -1.45
N PHE A 143 -4.48 -16.15 -1.59
CA PHE A 143 -4.74 -15.18 -0.50
C PHE A 143 -5.55 -15.77 0.65
N GLY A 144 -6.17 -16.94 0.46
CA GLY A 144 -7.03 -17.61 1.43
C GLY A 144 -8.47 -17.76 0.96
N THR A 145 -9.32 -18.21 1.88
CA THR A 145 -10.73 -18.46 1.63
C THR A 145 -11.59 -17.33 2.17
N ILE A 146 -12.44 -16.77 1.32
CA ILE A 146 -13.41 -15.73 1.71
C ILE A 146 -14.54 -16.38 2.51
N VAL A 147 -14.81 -15.85 3.70
CA VAL A 147 -15.90 -16.30 4.57
C VAL A 147 -16.92 -15.15 4.72
N PRO A 148 -18.26 -15.42 4.55
CA PRO A 148 -18.90 -16.67 4.14
C PRO A 148 -18.84 -16.93 2.63
N GLY A 149 -18.92 -18.19 2.22
CA GLY A 149 -19.01 -18.56 0.80
C GLY A 149 -17.97 -19.57 0.34
N ASN A 150 -16.95 -19.84 1.14
CA ASN A 150 -15.87 -20.79 0.86
C ASN A 150 -15.22 -20.59 -0.53
N ILE A 151 -15.08 -19.32 -0.93
CA ILE A 151 -14.51 -18.92 -2.23
C ILE A 151 -13.02 -18.66 -2.07
N GLN A 152 -12.19 -19.32 -2.86
CA GLN A 152 -10.75 -19.09 -2.87
C GLN A 152 -10.41 -17.76 -3.56
N LEU A 153 -9.72 -16.86 -2.86
CA LEU A 153 -9.17 -15.64 -3.43
C LEU A 153 -7.78 -15.92 -4.02
N GLN A 154 -7.69 -15.98 -5.34
CA GLN A 154 -6.47 -16.41 -6.05
C GLN A 154 -5.74 -15.31 -6.81
N CYS A 155 -6.31 -14.11 -6.87
CA CYS A 155 -5.73 -12.99 -7.60
C CYS A 155 -6.19 -11.66 -7.00
N VAL A 156 -5.25 -10.78 -6.73
CA VAL A 156 -5.50 -9.37 -6.40
C VAL A 156 -4.59 -8.52 -7.28
N VAL A 157 -5.13 -7.49 -7.89
CA VAL A 157 -4.39 -6.67 -8.87
C VAL A 157 -4.94 -5.24 -8.90
N GLY A 158 -4.09 -4.29 -9.29
CA GLY A 158 -4.53 -2.91 -9.54
C GLY A 158 -5.57 -2.85 -10.66
N ASP A 159 -6.58 -2.00 -10.50
CA ASP A 159 -7.68 -1.78 -11.44
C ASP A 159 -7.22 -1.47 -12.88
N GLN A 160 -6.18 -0.64 -13.02
CA GLN A 160 -5.62 -0.28 -14.33
C GLN A 160 -4.95 -1.47 -15.02
N GLN A 161 -4.24 -2.33 -14.26
CA GLN A 161 -3.64 -3.55 -14.78
C GLN A 161 -4.73 -4.56 -15.14
N ALA A 162 -5.78 -4.68 -14.34
CA ALA A 162 -6.93 -5.52 -14.64
C ALA A 162 -7.63 -5.06 -15.94
N ALA A 163 -7.81 -3.75 -16.09
CA ALA A 163 -8.41 -3.16 -17.28
C ALA A 163 -7.57 -3.45 -18.53
N LEU A 164 -6.25 -3.27 -18.48
CA LEU A 164 -5.35 -3.57 -19.59
C LEU A 164 -5.45 -5.04 -20.02
N ILE A 165 -5.43 -5.96 -19.06
CA ILE A 165 -5.57 -7.40 -19.33
C ILE A 165 -6.95 -7.71 -19.93
N GLY A 166 -8.02 -7.11 -19.36
CA GLY A 166 -9.38 -7.26 -19.82
C GLY A 166 -9.62 -6.76 -21.26
N GLN A 167 -8.90 -5.72 -21.67
CA GLN A 167 -8.91 -5.19 -23.05
C GLN A 167 -8.04 -6.01 -24.02
N GLY A 168 -7.45 -7.10 -23.56
CA GLY A 168 -6.58 -7.93 -24.40
C GLY A 168 -5.16 -7.39 -24.56
N GLY A 169 -4.74 -6.41 -23.76
CA GLY A 169 -3.41 -5.79 -23.76
C GLY A 169 -2.29 -6.72 -23.28
N ARG A 170 -2.09 -7.83 -23.99
CA ARG A 170 -1.06 -8.84 -23.67
C ARG A 170 0.12 -8.85 -24.65
N LYS A 171 0.05 -8.02 -25.70
CA LYS A 171 1.09 -7.93 -26.73
C LYS A 171 1.74 -6.56 -26.68
N ILE A 172 3.03 -6.50 -27.02
CA ILE A 172 3.75 -5.22 -27.16
C ILE A 172 3.05 -4.41 -28.25
N GLY A 173 2.71 -3.15 -27.96
CA GLY A 173 2.04 -2.24 -28.89
C GLY A 173 0.51 -2.30 -28.89
N THR A 174 -0.13 -3.00 -27.89
CA THR A 174 -1.59 -2.96 -27.67
C THR A 174 -1.94 -1.99 -26.57
#